data_30354e368da72d61c4cff610b0ba298e
#
_entry.id   30354e368da72d61c4cff610b0ba298e
#
_cell.length_a   1.000
_cell.length_b   1.000
_cell.length_c   1.000
_cell.angle_alpha   90.00
_cell.angle_beta   90.00
_cell.angle_gamma   90.00
#
_symmetry.space_group_name_H-M   'P 1'
#
loop_
_entity.id
_entity.type
_entity.pdbx_description
1 polymer ?
#
loop_
_entity_poly.entity_id
_entity_poly.type
_entity_poly.pdbx_seq_one_letter_code
_entity_poly.pdbx_strand_id
1 'polypeptide(L)' 'MVEFETLESFDVKFGNNNFIEVGKKKAVTDEGENEFISLSRGFFTPDGQKRYKKNFAIPTDPEVLKQIIEALQKLE' A
#
# COMPACT_ATOMS: atom_id res chain seq x y z
N MET A 1 0.77 -11.85 19.36
CA MET A 1 0.33 -10.49 18.95
C MET A 1 1.02 -10.12 17.65
N VAL A 2 0.30 -9.55 16.71
CA VAL A 2 0.85 -9.15 15.42
C VAL A 2 1.16 -7.67 15.45
N GLU A 3 2.37 -7.32 15.05
CA GLU A 3 2.78 -5.92 14.90
C GLU A 3 3.07 -5.64 13.44
N PHE A 4 2.71 -4.45 12.99
CA PHE A 4 2.98 -4.02 11.62
C PHE A 4 3.91 -2.83 11.63
N GLU A 5 4.95 -2.90 10.81
CA GLU A 5 5.89 -1.80 10.62
C GLU A 5 5.84 -1.33 9.18
N THR A 6 5.81 -0.03 8.97
CA THR A 6 5.92 0.55 7.64
C THR A 6 7.40 0.82 7.37
N LEU A 7 7.94 0.11 6.39
CA LEU A 7 9.34 0.25 6.03
C LEU A 7 9.55 1.42 5.07
N GLU A 8 8.62 1.59 4.14
CA GLU A 8 8.71 2.61 3.12
C GLU A 8 7.32 2.86 2.55
N SER A 9 7.00 4.10 2.23
CA SER A 9 5.70 4.39 1.63
C SER A 9 5.76 5.59 0.71
N PHE A 10 4.88 5.59 -0.28
CA PHE A 10 4.74 6.66 -1.25
C PHE A 10 3.26 6.96 -1.44
N ASP A 11 2.90 8.23 -1.45
CA ASP A 11 1.53 8.67 -1.68
C ASP A 11 1.38 9.13 -3.13
N VAL A 12 0.32 8.63 -3.78
CA VAL A 12 -0.08 9.13 -5.09
C VAL A 12 -1.39 9.88 -4.90
N LYS A 13 -1.36 11.18 -5.12
CA LYS A 13 -2.53 12.03 -4.94
C LYS A 13 -3.24 12.22 -6.27
N PHE A 14 -4.56 12.23 -6.23
CA PHE A 14 -5.36 12.41 -7.43
C PHE A 14 -6.71 13.02 -7.08
N GLY A 15 -7.34 13.64 -8.07
CA GLY A 15 -8.64 14.25 -7.87
C GLY A 15 -8.63 15.31 -6.79
N ASN A 16 -9.75 15.47 -6.13
CA ASN A 16 -9.89 16.43 -5.03
C ASN A 16 -9.72 15.68 -3.71
N ASN A 17 -8.55 15.80 -3.11
CA ASN A 17 -8.26 15.24 -1.79
C ASN A 17 -8.25 13.71 -1.71
N ASN A 18 -8.02 13.01 -2.82
CA ASN A 18 -7.89 11.56 -2.81
C ASN A 18 -6.43 11.15 -2.84
N PHE A 19 -6.16 9.95 -2.33
CA PHE A 19 -4.80 9.41 -2.40
C PHE A 19 -4.83 7.89 -2.49
N ILE A 20 -3.74 7.36 -3.03
CA ILE A 20 -3.41 5.94 -2.94
C ILE A 20 -2.02 5.86 -2.30
N GLU A 21 -1.92 5.14 -1.21
CA GLU A 21 -0.64 4.93 -0.52
C GLU A 21 -0.09 3.58 -0.91
N VAL A 22 1.12 3.57 -1.44
CA VAL A 22 1.84 2.34 -1.78
C VAL A 22 2.91 2.17 -0.74
N GLY A 23 2.81 1.14 0.07
CA GLY A 23 3.75 0.96 1.17
C GLY A 23 4.32 -0.45 1.24
N LYS A 24 5.56 -0.54 1.65
CA LYS A 24 6.18 -1.81 1.98
C LYS A 24 6.10 -1.96 3.49
N LYS A 25 5.43 -3.01 3.93
CA LYS A 25 5.19 -3.23 5.35
C LYS A 25 5.70 -4.60 5.76
N LYS A 26 5.96 -4.71 7.04
CA LYS A 26 6.41 -5.95 7.65
C LYS A 26 5.46 -6.32 8.77
N ALA A 27 4.98 -7.55 8.75
CA ALA A 27 4.18 -8.11 9.83
C ALA A 27 5.09 -8.95 10.71
N VAL A 28 5.12 -8.65 12.00
CA VAL A 28 5.94 -9.37 12.97
C VAL A 28 5.01 -10.16 13.88
N THR A 29 5.21 -11.47 13.92
CA THR A 29 4.44 -12.36 14.76
C THR A 29 5.39 -13.22 15.58
N ASP A 30 4.84 -14.00 16.51
CA ASP A 30 5.63 -14.93 17.31
C ASP A 30 6.32 -15.99 16.45
N GLU A 31 5.78 -16.27 15.27
CA GLU A 31 6.31 -17.28 14.37
C GLU A 31 7.33 -16.74 13.37
N GLY A 32 7.49 -15.43 13.30
CA GLY A 32 8.44 -14.82 12.39
C GLY A 32 7.96 -13.51 11.77
N GLU A 33 8.60 -13.13 10.69
CA GLU A 33 8.31 -11.88 10.01
C GLU A 33 7.95 -12.13 8.55
N ASN A 34 6.98 -11.37 8.05
CA ASN A 34 6.59 -11.40 6.65
C ASN A 34 6.52 -9.98 6.12
N GLU A 35 7.09 -9.78 4.94
CA GLU A 35 6.98 -8.51 4.26
C GLU A 35 5.91 -8.58 3.18
N PHE A 36 5.20 -7.47 2.97
CA PHE A 36 4.19 -7.38 1.94
C PHE A 36 4.06 -5.96 1.46
N ILE A 37 3.49 -5.81 0.26
CA ILE A 37 3.17 -4.49 -0.29
C ILE A 37 1.70 -4.21 0.03
N SER A 38 1.44 -3.04 0.57
CA SER A 38 0.09 -2.61 0.89
C SER A 38 -0.33 -1.48 -0.04
N LEU A 39 -1.48 -1.63 -0.66
CA LEU A 39 -2.10 -0.55 -1.42
C LEU A 39 -3.32 -0.08 -0.64
N SER A 40 -3.28 1.17 -0.22
CA SER A 40 -4.36 1.76 0.57
C SER A 40 -4.96 2.93 -0.19
N ARG A 41 -6.26 3.03 -0.20
CA ARG A 41 -6.96 4.13 -0.84
C ARG A 41 -7.78 4.90 0.18
N GLY A 42 -7.80 6.21 0.05
CA GLY A 42 -8.56 7.05 0.96
C GLY A 42 -8.63 8.49 0.49
N PHE A 43 -8.87 9.38 1.44
CA PHE A 43 -9.00 10.80 1.15
C PHE A 43 -8.47 11.63 2.32
N PHE A 44 -8.16 12.89 2.01
CA PHE A 44 -7.77 13.84 3.04
C PHE A 44 -9.00 14.62 3.51
N THR A 45 -9.13 14.77 4.81
CA THR A 45 -10.19 15.62 5.38
C THR A 45 -9.82 17.10 5.22
N PRO A 46 -10.77 18.03 5.42
CA PRO A 46 -10.44 19.46 5.33
C PRO A 46 -9.34 19.92 6.27
N ASP A 47 -9.15 19.24 7.39
CA ASP A 47 -8.08 19.56 8.34
C ASP A 47 -6.77 18.83 8.03
N GLY A 48 -6.68 18.15 6.89
CA GLY A 48 -5.45 17.55 6.42
C GLY A 48 -5.16 16.15 6.94
N GLN A 49 -6.11 15.52 7.59
CA GLN A 49 -5.93 14.16 8.08
C GLN A 49 -6.27 13.14 7.01
N LYS A 50 -5.57 12.00 7.06
CA LYS A 50 -5.84 10.90 6.15
C LYS A 50 -6.96 10.03 6.69
N ARG A 51 -7.89 9.68 5.82
CA ARG A 51 -8.94 8.70 6.13
C ARG A 51 -8.84 7.57 5.12
N TYR A 52 -8.61 6.37 5.61
CA TYR A 52 -8.44 5.19 4.76
C TYR A 52 -9.79 4.54 4.52
N LYS A 53 -10.09 4.22 3.27
CA LYS A 53 -11.34 3.55 2.91
C LYS A 53 -11.15 2.08 2.66
N LYS A 54 -10.11 1.73 1.92
CA LYS A 54 -9.84 0.33 1.55
C LYS A 54 -8.34 0.11 1.48
N ASN A 55 -7.95 -1.11 1.77
CA ASN A 55 -6.57 -1.53 1.56
C ASN A 55 -6.55 -3.01 1.19
N PHE A 56 -5.47 -3.42 0.57
CA PHE A 56 -5.21 -4.83 0.35
C PHE A 56 -3.71 -5.06 0.24
N ALA A 57 -3.32 -6.29 0.49
CA ALA A 57 -1.91 -6.67 0.48
C ALA A 57 -1.57 -7.41 -0.80
N ILE A 58 -0.36 -7.17 -1.29
CA ILE A 58 0.18 -7.84 -2.47
C ILE A 58 1.45 -8.55 -2.03
N PRO A 59 1.71 -9.78 -2.53
CA PRO A 59 2.98 -10.44 -2.22
C PRO A 59 4.17 -9.63 -2.69
N THR A 60 5.29 -9.74 -2.00
CA THR A 60 6.53 -9.09 -2.41
C THR A 60 7.30 -9.85 -3.47
N ASP A 61 6.73 -10.92 -4.02
CA ASP A 61 7.33 -11.70 -5.08
C ASP A 61 7.64 -10.81 -6.30
N PRO A 62 8.90 -10.69 -6.71
CA PRO A 62 9.25 -9.81 -7.83
C PRO A 62 8.54 -10.15 -9.13
N GLU A 63 8.25 -11.42 -9.37
CA GLU A 63 7.52 -11.83 -10.58
C GLU A 63 6.10 -11.30 -10.58
N VAL A 64 5.43 -11.39 -9.43
CA VAL A 64 4.06 -10.91 -9.30
C VAL A 64 4.01 -9.40 -9.43
N LEU A 65 4.93 -8.70 -8.76
CA LEU A 65 5.01 -7.24 -8.83
C LEU A 65 5.26 -6.76 -10.24
N LYS A 66 6.17 -7.42 -10.96
CA LYS A 66 6.48 -7.06 -12.34
C LYS A 66 5.26 -7.20 -13.23
N GLN A 67 4.50 -8.29 -13.07
CA GLN A 67 3.30 -8.51 -13.86
C GLN A 67 2.22 -7.47 -13.58
N ILE A 68 2.08 -7.07 -12.33
CA ILE A 68 1.12 -6.03 -11.95
C ILE A 68 1.51 -4.69 -12.58
N ILE A 69 2.78 -4.34 -12.51
CA ILE A 69 3.28 -3.09 -13.11
C ILE A 69 3.04 -3.10 -14.63
N GLU A 70 3.35 -4.20 -15.29
CA GLU A 70 3.15 -4.32 -16.73
C GLU A 70 1.67 -4.21 -17.10
N ALA A 71 0.80 -4.84 -16.32
CA ALA A 71 -0.64 -4.78 -16.57
C ALA A 71 -1.16 -3.35 -16.44
N LEU A 72 -0.70 -2.61 -15.43
CA LEU A 72 -1.10 -1.23 -15.24
C LEU A 72 -0.61 -0.36 -16.40
N GLN A 73 0.59 -0.58 -16.88
CA GLN A 73 1.14 0.17 -18.01
C GLN A 73 0.35 -0.07 -19.31
N LYS A 74 -0.16 -1.29 -19.49
CA LYS A 74 -0.97 -1.61 -20.66
C LYS A 74 -2.29 -0.87 -20.70
N LEU A 75 -2.76 -0.41 -19.56
CA LEU A 75 -4.04 0.28 -19.44
C LEU A 75 -3.93 1.81 -19.56
N GLU A 76 -2.73 2.31 -19.69
CA GLU A 76 -2.52 3.75 -19.87
C GLU A 76 -3.09 4.26 -21.19
#